data_70e6845d6e6dac52b1c29381f16526ee
#
_entry.id   70e6845d6e6dac52b1c29381f16526ee
#
_cell.length_a   1.000
_cell.length_b   1.000
_cell.length_c   1.000
_cell.angle_alpha   90.00
_cell.angle_beta   90.00
_cell.angle_gamma   90.00
#
_symmetry.space_group_name_H-M   'P 1'
#
loop_
_entity.id
_entity.type
_entity.pdbx_description
1 polymer ?
#
loop_
_entity_poly.entity_id
_entity_poly.type
_entity_poly.pdbx_seq_one_letter_code
_entity_poly.pdbx_strand_id
1 'polypeptide(L)'
;MGEYKPPFTITNKILSHVASISEKIGRITAISNLEAKPHLRKNNRIKAIHSSLKIEANSLTFEQVRDVINGKTVFGEQREIQEVKNAYAAYERLSEINPYNIRQLKQFHGIMTKYLVEESGEFRSGEEGVFNGNQCIFMAPPAQLVPQLMDELFTWMKEAKDNVHPLILSSVFHYEFVFIHPFSDGNGRMARLWHTAILSDWKPVFEYIPIESQIEKFQDEYYDAIFRCHVAGESTIFIEFMLAQIDKILDDISVQISEKNEYLPEAVQKLLEAMEYDVPYTSKALMEKLGLSSKEGFRRNYLHPSLKMNLIQMTIPDKPNSRNQRYVKS
;
A
#
# COMPACT_ATOMS: atom_id res chain seq x y z
N MET A 1 -17.14 5.65 33.85
CA MET A 1 -17.20 6.27 32.52
C MET A 1 -17.70 5.20 31.58
N GLY A 2 -18.63 5.48 30.67
CA GLY A 2 -19.07 4.49 29.69
C GLY A 2 -17.91 4.13 28.76
N GLU A 3 -17.87 2.88 28.34
CA GLU A 3 -16.90 2.35 27.39
C GLU A 3 -17.06 3.11 26.04
N TYR A 4 -15.97 3.71 25.53
CA TYR A 4 -16.01 4.42 24.25
C TYR A 4 -16.23 3.45 23.09
N LYS A 5 -17.21 3.73 22.27
CA LYS A 5 -17.48 2.97 21.03
C LYS A 5 -17.63 3.94 19.88
N PRO A 6 -16.74 3.89 18.87
CA PRO A 6 -16.88 4.69 17.67
C PRO A 6 -18.26 4.50 17.05
N PRO A 7 -19.01 5.58 16.76
CA PRO A 7 -20.33 5.44 16.19
C PRO A 7 -20.27 5.10 14.69
N PHE A 8 -20.94 4.02 14.31
CA PHE A 8 -21.19 3.62 12.93
C PHE A 8 -22.37 2.67 12.82
N THR A 9 -22.97 2.61 11.64
CA THR A 9 -24.09 1.74 11.32
C THR A 9 -23.70 0.77 10.20
N ILE A 10 -24.02 -0.51 10.35
CA ILE A 10 -23.82 -1.51 9.28
C ILE A 10 -24.99 -1.42 8.29
N THR A 11 -24.70 -0.88 7.10
CA THR A 11 -25.68 -0.76 6.01
C THR A 11 -25.63 -1.99 5.09
N ASN A 12 -26.68 -2.17 4.27
CA ASN A 12 -26.68 -3.19 3.22
C ASN A 12 -25.54 -3.00 2.22
N LYS A 13 -25.11 -1.77 1.98
CA LYS A 13 -23.98 -1.45 1.10
C LYS A 13 -22.67 -1.94 1.69
N ILE A 14 -22.44 -1.72 2.99
CA ILE A 14 -21.28 -2.26 3.73
C ILE A 14 -21.26 -3.79 3.64
N LEU A 15 -22.39 -4.45 3.92
CA LEU A 15 -22.47 -5.91 3.83
C LEU A 15 -22.17 -6.43 2.42
N SER A 16 -22.68 -5.78 1.39
CA SER A 16 -22.44 -6.15 -0.01
C SER A 16 -20.95 -6.05 -0.37
N HIS A 17 -20.29 -4.95 0.02
CA HIS A 17 -18.85 -4.79 -0.23
C HIS A 17 -18.00 -5.79 0.57
N VAL A 18 -18.34 -6.04 1.85
CA VAL A 18 -17.63 -7.05 2.67
C VAL A 18 -17.68 -8.41 2.00
N ALA A 19 -18.85 -8.82 1.51
CA ALA A 19 -19.03 -10.10 0.81
C ALA A 19 -18.21 -10.15 -0.49
N SER A 20 -18.32 -9.11 -1.34
CA SER A 20 -17.58 -8.99 -2.62
C SER A 20 -16.07 -9.03 -2.41
N ILE A 21 -15.55 -8.21 -1.49
CA ILE A 21 -14.12 -8.14 -1.18
C ILE A 21 -13.60 -9.48 -0.67
N SER A 22 -14.35 -10.14 0.24
CA SER A 22 -13.95 -11.44 0.81
C SER A 22 -13.85 -12.52 -0.26
N GLU A 23 -14.80 -12.54 -1.21
CA GLU A 23 -14.78 -13.46 -2.36
C GLU A 23 -13.58 -13.19 -3.27
N LYS A 24 -13.34 -11.92 -3.64
CA LYS A 24 -12.23 -11.50 -4.51
C LYS A 24 -10.87 -11.84 -3.88
N ILE A 25 -10.69 -11.57 -2.59
CA ILE A 25 -9.47 -11.94 -1.85
C ILE A 25 -9.26 -13.45 -1.85
N GLY A 26 -10.32 -14.24 -1.64
CA GLY A 26 -10.25 -15.70 -1.74
C GLY A 26 -9.78 -16.18 -3.10
N ARG A 27 -10.31 -15.60 -4.19
CA ARG A 27 -9.90 -15.91 -5.57
C ARG A 27 -8.44 -15.49 -5.84
N ILE A 28 -8.06 -14.27 -5.47
CA ILE A 28 -6.70 -13.75 -5.67
C ILE A 28 -5.69 -14.63 -4.92
N THR A 29 -5.97 -15.01 -3.69
CA THR A 29 -5.07 -15.87 -2.89
C THR A 29 -4.95 -17.28 -3.48
N ALA A 30 -6.04 -17.83 -4.04
CA ALA A 30 -6.02 -19.16 -4.62
C ALA A 30 -5.32 -19.23 -5.99
N ILE A 31 -5.45 -18.18 -6.82
CA ILE A 31 -4.96 -18.16 -8.21
C ILE A 31 -3.56 -17.55 -8.31
N SER A 32 -3.31 -16.49 -7.57
CA SER A 32 -2.04 -15.79 -7.61
C SER A 32 -1.24 -16.13 -6.37
N ASN A 33 -0.13 -16.80 -6.56
CA ASN A 33 0.90 -16.88 -5.52
C ASN A 33 1.59 -15.49 -5.44
N LEU A 34 0.81 -14.44 -5.09
CA LEU A 34 1.29 -13.06 -4.95
C LEU A 34 2.45 -13.00 -3.95
N GLU A 35 2.39 -13.84 -2.92
CA GLU A 35 3.46 -13.99 -1.93
C GLU A 35 4.76 -14.51 -2.56
N ALA A 36 4.68 -15.28 -3.64
CA ALA A 36 5.82 -15.82 -4.36
C ALA A 36 6.33 -14.93 -5.50
N LYS A 37 5.77 -13.70 -5.69
CA LYS A 37 6.17 -12.77 -6.76
C LYS A 37 6.82 -11.49 -6.18
N PRO A 38 8.13 -11.52 -5.80
CA PRO A 38 8.79 -10.39 -5.13
C PRO A 38 8.74 -9.08 -5.89
N HIS A 39 8.83 -9.13 -7.23
CA HIS A 39 8.80 -7.93 -8.08
C HIS A 39 7.43 -7.25 -8.08
N LEU A 40 6.34 -8.01 -8.15
CA LEU A 40 5.00 -7.46 -8.09
C LEU A 40 4.73 -6.81 -6.73
N ARG A 41 5.22 -7.44 -5.65
CA ARG A 41 5.18 -6.90 -4.29
C ARG A 41 5.93 -5.57 -4.20
N LYS A 42 7.17 -5.51 -4.72
CA LYS A 42 7.98 -4.28 -4.72
C LYS A 42 7.31 -3.16 -5.49
N ASN A 43 6.80 -3.43 -6.70
CA ASN A 43 6.11 -2.42 -7.51
C ASN A 43 4.83 -1.91 -6.85
N ASN A 44 4.03 -2.79 -6.29
CA ASN A 44 2.80 -2.40 -5.59
C ASN A 44 3.10 -1.59 -4.32
N ARG A 45 4.16 -1.96 -3.57
CA ARG A 45 4.64 -1.16 -2.44
C ARG A 45 5.11 0.23 -2.86
N ILE A 46 5.88 0.34 -3.94
CA ILE A 46 6.28 1.64 -4.50
C ILE A 46 5.05 2.45 -4.90
N LYS A 47 4.03 1.82 -5.50
CA LYS A 47 2.79 2.47 -5.88
C LYS A 47 2.01 2.98 -4.66
N ALA A 48 1.91 2.17 -3.60
CA ALA A 48 1.28 2.56 -2.34
C ALA A 48 1.99 3.76 -1.71
N ILE A 49 3.33 3.73 -1.62
CA ILE A 49 4.15 4.81 -1.08
C ILE A 49 3.97 6.09 -1.91
N HIS A 50 4.15 6.02 -3.23
CA HIS A 50 3.98 7.18 -4.12
C HIS A 50 2.61 7.82 -3.93
N SER A 51 1.54 7.02 -4.00
CA SER A 51 0.17 7.53 -3.86
C SER A 51 -0.10 8.11 -2.47
N SER A 52 0.39 7.44 -1.41
CA SER A 52 0.24 7.96 -0.05
C SER A 52 0.93 9.30 0.16
N LEU A 53 2.10 9.50 -0.44
CA LEU A 53 2.84 10.76 -0.38
C LEU A 53 2.19 11.84 -1.26
N LYS A 54 1.68 11.46 -2.42
CA LYS A 54 1.03 12.40 -3.35
C LYS A 54 -0.29 12.96 -2.80
N ILE A 55 -1.03 12.19 -2.01
CA ILE A 55 -2.20 12.68 -1.25
C ILE A 55 -1.80 13.83 -0.31
N GLU A 56 -0.59 13.79 0.24
CA GLU A 56 0.00 14.85 1.10
C GLU A 56 0.80 15.89 0.30
N ALA A 57 0.51 16.05 -0.98
CA ALA A 57 1.10 17.03 -1.89
C ALA A 57 2.61 16.86 -2.17
N ASN A 58 3.22 15.68 -1.92
CA ASN A 58 4.58 15.40 -2.39
C ASN A 58 4.59 15.40 -3.93
N SER A 59 5.52 16.15 -4.53
CA SER A 59 5.54 16.45 -5.96
C SER A 59 6.34 15.45 -6.80
N LEU A 60 7.07 14.51 -6.16
CA LEU A 60 7.92 13.55 -6.85
C LEU A 60 7.09 12.59 -7.71
N THR A 61 7.54 12.39 -8.95
CA THR A 61 6.92 11.42 -9.87
C THR A 61 7.15 9.98 -9.39
N PHE A 62 6.35 9.06 -9.91
CA PHE A 62 6.50 7.63 -9.62
C PHE A 62 7.92 7.12 -9.91
N GLU A 63 8.53 7.55 -11.03
CA GLU A 63 9.91 7.20 -11.40
C GLU A 63 10.92 7.75 -10.39
N GLN A 64 10.74 8.99 -9.94
CA GLN A 64 11.62 9.60 -8.94
C GLN A 64 11.51 8.87 -7.60
N VAL A 65 10.29 8.56 -7.14
CA VAL A 65 10.08 7.75 -5.92
C VAL A 65 10.76 6.40 -6.03
N ARG A 66 10.58 5.69 -7.16
CA ARG A 66 11.26 4.42 -7.44
C ARG A 66 12.79 4.56 -7.42
N ASP A 67 13.32 5.62 -7.99
CA ASP A 67 14.77 5.85 -8.05
C ASP A 67 15.35 6.19 -6.68
N VAL A 68 14.65 6.97 -5.84
CA VAL A 68 15.03 7.19 -4.42
C VAL A 68 15.07 5.86 -3.66
N ILE A 69 14.04 5.02 -3.79
CA ILE A 69 13.96 3.70 -3.14
C ILE A 69 15.10 2.77 -3.60
N ASN A 70 15.51 2.88 -4.86
CA ASN A 70 16.64 2.10 -5.40
C ASN A 70 18.02 2.73 -5.12
N GLY A 71 18.10 3.79 -4.30
CA GLY A 71 19.37 4.42 -3.89
C GLY A 71 20.01 5.30 -4.96
N LYS A 72 19.28 5.69 -6.02
CA LYS A 72 19.78 6.61 -7.04
C LYS A 72 19.64 8.06 -6.60
N THR A 73 20.48 8.92 -7.16
CA THR A 73 20.37 10.37 -6.97
C THR A 73 19.17 10.90 -7.74
N VAL A 74 18.31 11.65 -7.05
CA VAL A 74 17.11 12.29 -7.62
C VAL A 74 17.18 13.79 -7.35
N PHE A 75 16.78 14.61 -8.32
CA PHE A 75 16.59 16.03 -8.14
C PHE A 75 15.17 16.29 -7.63
N GLY A 76 15.07 17.00 -6.51
CA GLY A 76 13.81 17.34 -5.84
C GLY A 76 14.08 18.02 -4.50
N GLU A 77 13.03 18.45 -3.83
CA GLU A 77 13.14 19.00 -2.49
C GLU A 77 13.65 17.95 -1.50
N GLN A 78 14.61 18.34 -0.65
CA GLN A 78 15.23 17.40 0.32
C GLN A 78 14.20 16.82 1.30
N ARG A 79 13.18 17.62 1.66
CA ARG A 79 12.09 17.19 2.51
C ARG A 79 11.29 16.05 1.84
N GLU A 80 10.90 16.24 0.58
CA GLU A 80 10.13 15.24 -0.19
C GLU A 80 10.90 13.93 -0.39
N ILE A 81 12.21 14.05 -0.71
CA ILE A 81 13.10 12.87 -0.81
C ILE A 81 13.20 12.14 0.54
N GLN A 82 13.27 12.89 1.66
CA GLN A 82 13.29 12.29 2.99
C GLN A 82 11.96 11.59 3.32
N GLU A 83 10.82 12.17 2.94
CA GLU A 83 9.50 11.55 3.08
C GLU A 83 9.43 10.19 2.37
N VAL A 84 9.95 10.09 1.14
CA VAL A 84 10.03 8.81 0.41
C VAL A 84 10.85 7.76 1.17
N LYS A 85 12.03 8.15 1.67
CA LYS A 85 12.91 7.25 2.44
C LYS A 85 12.23 6.74 3.70
N ASN A 86 11.55 7.63 4.41
CA ASN A 86 10.85 7.32 5.64
C ASN A 86 9.64 6.41 5.39
N ALA A 87 8.81 6.76 4.40
CA ALA A 87 7.68 5.93 4.01
C ALA A 87 8.14 4.54 3.58
N TYR A 88 9.19 4.43 2.77
CA TYR A 88 9.75 3.14 2.36
C TYR A 88 10.21 2.33 3.59
N ALA A 89 10.94 2.93 4.52
CA ALA A 89 11.39 2.26 5.74
C ALA A 89 10.21 1.77 6.62
N ALA A 90 9.09 2.51 6.66
CA ALA A 90 7.91 2.10 7.39
C ALA A 90 7.16 0.95 6.69
N TYR A 91 6.93 1.06 5.38
CA TYR A 91 6.23 0.03 4.60
C TYR A 91 7.02 -1.27 4.44
N GLU A 92 8.36 -1.24 4.46
CA GLU A 92 9.20 -2.45 4.47
C GLU A 92 9.01 -3.29 5.73
N ARG A 93 8.62 -2.65 6.82
CA ARG A 93 8.41 -3.27 8.13
C ARG A 93 6.94 -3.49 8.49
N LEU A 94 6.04 -3.40 7.49
CA LEU A 94 4.60 -3.52 7.69
C LEU A 94 4.23 -4.84 8.40
N SER A 95 4.85 -5.96 8.01
CA SER A 95 4.63 -7.27 8.62
C SER A 95 5.07 -7.39 10.09
N GLU A 96 5.86 -6.43 10.61
CA GLU A 96 6.26 -6.39 12.02
C GLU A 96 5.22 -5.68 12.90
N ILE A 97 4.21 -5.02 12.30
CA ILE A 97 3.23 -4.24 13.03
C ILE A 97 2.22 -5.16 13.71
N ASN A 98 2.11 -5.01 15.04
CA ASN A 98 0.92 -5.40 15.76
C ASN A 98 -0.04 -4.21 15.78
N PRO A 99 -1.12 -4.21 14.99
CA PRO A 99 -1.97 -3.02 14.81
C PRO A 99 -2.75 -2.63 16.07
N TYR A 100 -2.78 -3.49 17.09
CA TYR A 100 -3.43 -3.24 18.38
C TYR A 100 -2.47 -2.67 19.45
N ASN A 101 -1.24 -2.28 19.05
CA ASN A 101 -0.22 -1.79 19.96
C ASN A 101 0.09 -0.31 19.72
N ILE A 102 -0.43 0.57 20.61
CA ILE A 102 -0.23 2.02 20.54
C ILE A 102 1.25 2.45 20.62
N ARG A 103 2.12 1.67 21.31
CA ARG A 103 3.56 1.97 21.34
C ARG A 103 4.20 1.76 19.97
N GLN A 104 3.76 0.74 19.23
CA GLN A 104 4.22 0.54 17.86
C GLN A 104 3.70 1.64 16.93
N LEU A 105 2.47 2.15 17.11
CA LEU A 105 1.98 3.31 16.35
C LEU A 105 2.95 4.48 16.49
N LYS A 106 3.32 4.84 17.71
CA LYS A 106 4.29 5.92 17.97
C LYS A 106 5.67 5.63 17.37
N GLN A 107 6.14 4.39 17.48
CA GLN A 107 7.41 3.96 16.88
C GLN A 107 7.39 4.11 15.35
N PHE A 108 6.33 3.67 14.68
CA PHE A 108 6.20 3.79 13.22
C PHE A 108 5.99 5.22 12.77
N HIS A 109 5.28 6.05 13.56
CA HIS A 109 5.25 7.48 13.33
C HIS A 109 6.66 8.09 13.40
N GLY A 110 7.47 7.70 14.37
CA GLY A 110 8.86 8.11 14.48
C GLY A 110 9.71 7.71 13.26
N ILE A 111 9.44 6.56 12.62
CA ILE A 111 10.06 6.18 11.35
C ILE A 111 9.55 7.07 10.21
N MET A 112 8.22 7.25 10.11
CA MET A 112 7.55 7.97 9.03
C MET A 112 7.93 9.46 8.99
N THR A 113 8.21 10.07 10.14
CA THR A 113 8.49 11.50 10.26
C THR A 113 9.93 11.82 10.64
N LYS A 114 10.83 10.82 10.59
CA LYS A 114 12.24 10.99 10.94
C LYS A 114 12.90 12.14 10.18
N TYR A 115 13.51 13.08 10.90
CA TYR A 115 14.15 14.30 10.37
C TYR A 115 13.18 15.31 9.71
N LEU A 116 11.87 15.14 9.88
CA LEU A 116 10.86 16.03 9.29
C LEU A 116 10.18 16.91 10.33
N VAL A 117 9.98 16.39 11.54
CA VAL A 117 9.33 17.10 12.65
C VAL A 117 10.06 16.85 13.97
N GLU A 118 9.90 17.77 14.92
CA GLU A 118 10.54 17.69 16.24
C GLU A 118 9.89 16.63 17.12
N GLU A 119 8.54 16.56 17.15
CA GLU A 119 7.74 15.61 17.94
C GLU A 119 7.61 14.22 17.25
N SER A 120 8.65 13.79 16.53
CA SER A 120 8.65 12.51 15.81
C SER A 120 8.49 11.32 16.78
N GLY A 121 7.40 10.58 16.62
CA GLY A 121 7.05 9.45 17.50
C GLY A 121 6.30 9.82 18.78
N GLU A 122 5.98 11.10 18.97
CA GLU A 122 5.22 11.57 20.13
C GLU A 122 3.90 12.21 19.70
N PHE A 123 2.89 12.12 20.56
CA PHE A 123 1.64 12.83 20.35
C PHE A 123 1.87 14.33 20.44
N ARG A 124 1.15 15.10 19.63
CA ARG A 124 1.27 16.55 19.59
C ARG A 124 0.98 17.19 20.94
N SER A 125 1.73 18.25 21.22
CA SER A 125 1.53 19.12 22.37
C SER A 125 0.73 20.38 22.01
N GLY A 126 0.70 20.75 20.71
CA GLY A 126 -0.02 21.90 20.18
C GLY A 126 -1.43 21.59 19.70
N GLU A 127 -2.23 22.64 19.54
CA GLU A 127 -3.55 22.55 18.90
C GLU A 127 -3.40 22.42 17.38
N GLU A 128 -4.26 21.62 16.76
CA GLU A 128 -4.24 21.36 15.32
C GLU A 128 -5.62 21.57 14.70
N GLY A 129 -5.63 22.04 13.45
CA GLY A 129 -6.87 22.24 12.68
C GLY A 129 -6.60 22.17 11.19
N VAL A 130 -7.63 21.83 10.44
CA VAL A 130 -7.62 21.87 8.97
C VAL A 130 -8.25 23.19 8.52
N PHE A 131 -7.49 23.94 7.72
CA PHE A 131 -7.91 25.27 7.24
C PHE A 131 -7.98 25.27 5.71
N ASN A 132 -8.98 26.00 5.19
CA ASN A 132 -9.03 26.40 3.79
C ASN A 132 -8.88 27.93 3.74
N GLY A 133 -7.69 28.41 3.40
CA GLY A 133 -7.33 29.79 3.59
C GLY A 133 -7.43 30.18 5.08
N ASN A 134 -8.25 31.19 5.39
CA ASN A 134 -8.45 31.66 6.76
C ASN A 134 -9.68 30.99 7.45
N GLN A 135 -10.38 30.09 6.78
CA GLN A 135 -11.54 29.41 7.35
C GLN A 135 -11.11 28.07 7.95
N CYS A 136 -11.35 27.90 9.26
CA CYS A 136 -11.21 26.60 9.91
C CYS A 136 -12.34 25.68 9.43
N ILE A 137 -11.98 24.58 8.74
CA ILE A 137 -12.92 23.57 8.27
C ILE A 137 -13.16 22.54 9.36
N PHE A 138 -12.11 22.19 10.09
CA PHE A 138 -12.15 21.20 11.16
C PHE A 138 -11.12 21.59 12.22
N MET A 139 -11.52 21.56 13.49
CA MET A 139 -10.63 21.68 14.65
C MET A 139 -10.49 20.32 15.30
N ALA A 140 -9.29 19.81 15.38
CA ALA A 140 -9.00 18.55 16.07
C ALA A 140 -9.29 18.69 17.57
N PRO A 141 -9.56 17.61 18.29
CA PRO A 141 -9.70 17.63 19.75
C PRO A 141 -8.51 18.30 20.45
N PRO A 142 -8.70 18.95 21.60
CA PRO A 142 -7.62 19.56 22.35
C PRO A 142 -6.46 18.60 22.60
N ALA A 143 -5.22 19.10 22.49
CA ALA A 143 -3.99 18.28 22.59
C ALA A 143 -3.95 17.46 23.89
N GLN A 144 -4.45 18.01 24.99
CA GLN A 144 -4.48 17.34 26.30
C GLN A 144 -5.35 16.07 26.31
N LEU A 145 -6.36 15.99 25.42
CA LEU A 145 -7.26 14.83 25.30
C LEU A 145 -6.71 13.74 24.39
N VAL A 146 -5.73 14.04 23.54
CA VAL A 146 -5.20 13.10 22.55
C VAL A 146 -4.73 11.78 23.19
N PRO A 147 -3.95 11.77 24.28
CA PRO A 147 -3.51 10.50 24.88
C PRO A 147 -4.69 9.62 25.33
N GLN A 148 -5.72 10.23 25.93
CA GLN A 148 -6.91 9.51 26.36
C GLN A 148 -7.72 8.97 25.19
N LEU A 149 -7.99 9.79 24.16
CA LEU A 149 -8.76 9.39 22.98
C LEU A 149 -8.06 8.26 22.22
N MET A 150 -6.74 8.31 22.12
CA MET A 150 -5.96 7.25 21.49
C MET A 150 -5.95 5.96 22.32
N ASP A 151 -5.88 6.03 23.62
CA ASP A 151 -5.99 4.85 24.49
C ASP A 151 -7.38 4.20 24.40
N GLU A 152 -8.44 5.01 24.42
CA GLU A 152 -9.83 4.57 24.22
C GLU A 152 -10.02 3.90 22.84
N LEU A 153 -9.50 4.50 21.76
CA LEU A 153 -9.55 3.92 20.40
C LEU A 153 -8.84 2.56 20.34
N PHE A 154 -7.63 2.45 20.91
CA PHE A 154 -6.89 1.19 20.93
C PHE A 154 -7.50 0.14 21.84
N THR A 155 -8.16 0.54 22.92
CA THR A 155 -8.92 -0.35 23.79
C THR A 155 -10.11 -0.93 23.03
N TRP A 156 -10.92 -0.05 22.39
CA TRP A 156 -12.01 -0.49 21.54
C TRP A 156 -11.56 -1.44 20.43
N MET A 157 -10.46 -1.15 19.74
CA MET A 157 -9.94 -2.05 18.69
C MET A 157 -9.64 -3.44 19.20
N LYS A 158 -9.03 -3.56 20.39
CA LYS A 158 -8.72 -4.87 21.00
C LYS A 158 -9.96 -5.68 21.33
N GLU A 159 -11.02 -5.02 21.75
CA GLU A 159 -12.30 -5.66 22.07
C GLU A 159 -13.11 -5.98 20.83
N ALA A 160 -13.02 -5.10 19.81
CA ALA A 160 -13.75 -5.22 18.55
C ALA A 160 -13.17 -6.26 17.60
N LYS A 161 -11.88 -6.60 17.70
CA LYS A 161 -11.15 -7.43 16.72
C LYS A 161 -11.81 -8.78 16.41
N ASP A 162 -12.49 -9.37 17.38
CA ASP A 162 -13.13 -10.68 17.24
C ASP A 162 -14.63 -10.56 16.88
N ASN A 163 -15.21 -9.34 16.92
CA ASN A 163 -16.64 -9.09 16.73
C ASN A 163 -16.96 -8.15 15.57
N VAL A 164 -15.99 -7.36 15.11
CA VAL A 164 -16.13 -6.45 13.96
C VAL A 164 -15.25 -6.94 12.83
N HIS A 165 -15.83 -7.04 11.64
CA HIS A 165 -15.08 -7.51 10.47
C HIS A 165 -13.87 -6.59 10.19
N PRO A 166 -12.65 -7.11 9.91
CA PRO A 166 -11.43 -6.31 9.74
C PRO A 166 -11.52 -5.19 8.69
N LEU A 167 -12.27 -5.39 7.63
CA LEU A 167 -12.58 -4.36 6.62
C LEU A 167 -13.32 -3.15 7.23
N ILE A 168 -14.24 -3.38 8.15
CA ILE A 168 -14.97 -2.33 8.86
C ILE A 168 -14.09 -1.72 9.93
N LEU A 169 -13.43 -2.55 10.76
CA LEU A 169 -12.55 -2.11 11.84
C LEU A 169 -11.44 -1.20 11.34
N SER A 170 -10.78 -1.56 10.23
CA SER A 170 -9.71 -0.74 9.63
C SER A 170 -10.22 0.62 9.14
N SER A 171 -11.44 0.66 8.57
CA SER A 171 -12.06 1.90 8.10
C SER A 171 -12.51 2.79 9.27
N VAL A 172 -13.06 2.22 10.33
CA VAL A 172 -13.40 2.96 11.56
C VAL A 172 -12.13 3.53 12.19
N PHE A 173 -11.10 2.70 12.38
CA PHE A 173 -9.81 3.19 12.90
C PHE A 173 -9.26 4.35 12.08
N HIS A 174 -9.26 4.22 10.76
CA HIS A 174 -8.73 5.25 9.87
C HIS A 174 -9.44 6.59 10.07
N TYR A 175 -10.79 6.57 10.11
CA TYR A 175 -11.58 7.77 10.34
C TYR A 175 -11.33 8.38 11.72
N GLU A 176 -11.42 7.57 12.78
CA GLU A 176 -11.22 8.03 14.16
C GLU A 176 -9.81 8.61 14.37
N PHE A 177 -8.81 7.97 13.79
CA PHE A 177 -7.43 8.44 13.83
C PHE A 177 -7.26 9.81 13.17
N VAL A 178 -7.86 10.00 11.98
CA VAL A 178 -7.83 11.29 11.27
C VAL A 178 -8.63 12.34 12.06
N PHE A 179 -9.72 11.96 12.70
CA PHE A 179 -10.51 12.84 13.58
C PHE A 179 -9.73 13.27 14.82
N ILE A 180 -9.11 12.34 15.55
CA ILE A 180 -8.29 12.65 16.73
C ILE A 180 -7.07 13.50 16.36
N HIS A 181 -6.49 13.26 15.18
CA HIS A 181 -5.32 13.96 14.65
C HIS A 181 -4.16 13.98 15.64
N PRO A 182 -3.66 12.80 16.06
CA PRO A 182 -2.83 12.69 17.25
C PRO A 182 -1.41 13.26 17.13
N PHE A 183 -0.92 13.55 15.94
CA PHE A 183 0.44 14.02 15.70
C PHE A 183 0.46 15.42 15.07
N SER A 184 1.59 16.12 15.16
CA SER A 184 1.79 17.44 14.55
C SER A 184 1.97 17.38 13.01
N ASP A 185 2.37 16.22 12.45
CA ASP A 185 2.43 15.94 11.00
C ASP A 185 2.34 14.43 10.78
N GLY A 186 2.04 14.01 9.56
CA GLY A 186 2.03 12.60 9.16
C GLY A 186 0.78 11.81 9.53
N ASN A 187 -0.28 12.45 10.04
CA ASN A 187 -1.52 11.77 10.42
C ASN A 187 -2.15 11.00 9.26
N GLY A 188 -2.27 11.59 8.07
CA GLY A 188 -2.83 10.94 6.90
C GLY A 188 -1.99 9.73 6.46
N ARG A 189 -0.66 9.88 6.41
CA ARG A 189 0.28 8.79 6.07
C ARG A 189 0.19 7.63 7.06
N MET A 190 0.10 7.94 8.35
CA MET A 190 -0.07 6.94 9.41
C MET A 190 -1.44 6.26 9.38
N ALA A 191 -2.51 7.00 9.13
CA ALA A 191 -3.85 6.43 8.99
C ALA A 191 -3.90 5.38 7.88
N ARG A 192 -3.32 5.68 6.70
CA ARG A 192 -3.25 4.74 5.56
C ARG A 192 -2.36 3.54 5.85
N LEU A 193 -1.17 3.75 6.42
CA LEU A 193 -0.27 2.65 6.82
C LEU A 193 -0.96 1.73 7.82
N TRP A 194 -1.63 2.28 8.84
CA TRP A 194 -2.28 1.50 9.89
C TRP A 194 -3.53 0.78 9.40
N HIS A 195 -4.28 1.40 8.49
CA HIS A 195 -5.38 0.75 7.77
C HIS A 195 -4.89 -0.53 7.06
N THR A 196 -3.80 -0.43 6.31
CA THR A 196 -3.18 -1.57 5.64
C THR A 196 -2.62 -2.59 6.65
N ALA A 197 -2.05 -2.15 7.77
CA ALA A 197 -1.58 -3.05 8.83
C ALA A 197 -2.71 -3.88 9.45
N ILE A 198 -3.87 -3.29 9.73
CA ILE A 198 -5.05 -4.00 10.24
C ILE A 198 -5.54 -5.03 9.21
N LEU A 199 -5.60 -4.65 7.95
CA LEU A 199 -6.04 -5.56 6.89
C LEU A 199 -5.04 -6.71 6.65
N SER A 200 -3.73 -6.44 6.75
CA SER A 200 -2.69 -7.46 6.55
C SER A 200 -2.59 -8.43 7.72
N ASP A 201 -2.90 -8.00 8.94
CA ASP A 201 -3.05 -8.88 10.11
C ASP A 201 -4.18 -9.93 9.89
N TRP A 202 -5.25 -9.54 9.20
CA TRP A 202 -6.33 -10.44 8.79
C TRP A 202 -5.96 -11.30 7.58
N LYS A 203 -5.42 -10.68 6.51
CA LYS A 203 -5.04 -11.33 5.24
C LYS A 203 -3.73 -10.74 4.73
N PRO A 204 -2.60 -11.47 4.79
CA PRO A 204 -1.27 -10.97 4.41
C PRO A 204 -1.20 -10.38 2.99
N VAL A 205 -2.05 -10.82 2.07
CA VAL A 205 -2.11 -10.29 0.71
C VAL A 205 -2.34 -8.77 0.66
N PHE A 206 -2.97 -8.18 1.68
CA PHE A 206 -3.19 -6.73 1.75
C PHE A 206 -1.91 -5.90 1.85
N GLU A 207 -0.78 -6.47 2.29
CA GLU A 207 0.53 -5.80 2.20
C GLU A 207 0.90 -5.37 0.76
N TYR A 208 0.29 -6.03 -0.22
CA TYR A 208 0.63 -5.89 -1.64
C TYR A 208 -0.51 -5.30 -2.48
N ILE A 209 -1.59 -4.86 -1.84
CA ILE A 209 -2.71 -4.20 -2.50
C ILE A 209 -2.56 -2.69 -2.28
N PRO A 210 -2.23 -1.90 -3.32
CA PRO A 210 -1.97 -0.46 -3.17
C PRO A 210 -3.30 0.32 -3.06
N ILE A 211 -4.00 0.18 -1.93
CA ILE A 211 -5.28 0.85 -1.63
C ILE A 211 -5.13 2.37 -1.75
N GLU A 212 -3.98 2.90 -1.36
CA GLU A 212 -3.63 4.31 -1.45
C GLU A 212 -3.76 4.87 -2.88
N SER A 213 -3.54 4.03 -3.89
CA SER A 213 -3.69 4.46 -5.29
C SER A 213 -5.14 4.71 -5.70
N GLN A 214 -6.10 4.08 -5.06
CA GLN A 214 -7.51 4.39 -5.26
C GLN A 214 -7.91 5.63 -4.45
N ILE A 215 -7.40 5.79 -3.23
CA ILE A 215 -7.62 7.00 -2.44
C ILE A 215 -7.08 8.22 -3.18
N GLU A 216 -5.86 8.16 -3.74
CA GLU A 216 -5.29 9.23 -4.57
C GLU A 216 -6.19 9.57 -5.77
N LYS A 217 -6.65 8.55 -6.49
CA LYS A 217 -7.50 8.72 -7.68
C LYS A 217 -8.86 9.36 -7.37
N PHE A 218 -9.38 9.14 -6.17
CA PHE A 218 -10.66 9.65 -5.67
C PHE A 218 -10.47 10.51 -4.43
N GLN A 219 -9.46 11.41 -4.48
CA GLN A 219 -9.02 12.19 -3.33
C GLN A 219 -10.09 13.18 -2.86
N ASP A 220 -10.82 13.80 -3.76
CA ASP A 220 -11.89 14.74 -3.41
C ASP A 220 -13.03 14.03 -2.69
N GLU A 221 -13.42 12.84 -3.16
CA GLU A 221 -14.44 12.01 -2.52
C GLU A 221 -13.98 11.46 -1.16
N TYR A 222 -12.68 11.20 -1.02
CA TYR A 222 -12.08 10.80 0.26
C TYR A 222 -12.22 11.90 1.31
N TYR A 223 -11.88 13.13 0.97
CA TYR A 223 -12.03 14.25 1.88
C TYR A 223 -13.50 14.63 2.12
N ASP A 224 -14.37 14.53 1.10
CA ASP A 224 -15.83 14.71 1.26
C ASP A 224 -16.40 13.68 2.24
N ALA A 225 -16.02 12.42 2.12
CA ALA A 225 -16.47 11.37 3.04
C ALA A 225 -16.05 11.63 4.49
N ILE A 226 -14.79 12.08 4.73
CA ILE A 226 -14.33 12.49 6.06
C ILE A 226 -15.15 13.67 6.59
N PHE A 227 -15.32 14.72 5.77
CA PHE A 227 -16.06 15.90 6.16
C PHE A 227 -17.53 15.58 6.52
N ARG A 228 -18.20 14.77 5.71
CA ARG A 228 -19.59 14.36 5.96
C ARG A 228 -19.72 13.52 7.23
N CYS A 229 -18.72 12.69 7.54
CA CYS A 229 -18.67 11.96 8.81
C CYS A 229 -18.49 12.90 10.01
N HIS A 230 -17.68 13.95 9.89
CA HIS A 230 -17.52 14.96 10.93
C HIS A 230 -18.88 15.67 11.21
N VAL A 231 -19.64 15.98 10.16
CA VAL A 231 -20.97 16.59 10.30
C VAL A 231 -22.00 15.63 10.91
N ALA A 232 -21.95 14.36 10.50
CA ALA A 232 -22.88 13.33 10.98
C ALA A 232 -22.57 12.84 12.39
N GLY A 233 -21.32 13.00 12.85
CA GLY A 233 -20.84 12.44 14.13
C GLY A 233 -20.71 10.92 14.13
N GLU A 234 -20.59 10.28 12.93
CA GLU A 234 -20.42 8.83 12.76
C GLU A 234 -19.59 8.51 11.52
N SER A 235 -18.99 7.31 11.47
CA SER A 235 -18.04 6.93 10.41
C SER A 235 -18.63 6.11 9.24
N THR A 236 -19.94 5.89 9.20
CA THR A 236 -20.60 5.00 8.21
C THR A 236 -20.30 5.39 6.76
N ILE A 237 -20.37 6.68 6.43
CA ILE A 237 -20.12 7.19 5.06
C ILE A 237 -18.66 6.89 4.64
N PHE A 238 -17.71 7.07 5.55
CA PHE A 238 -16.30 6.79 5.30
C PHE A 238 -16.03 5.29 5.15
N ILE A 239 -16.68 4.44 5.95
CA ILE A 239 -16.61 2.98 5.80
C ILE A 239 -17.10 2.57 4.40
N GLU A 240 -18.25 3.07 3.97
CA GLU A 240 -18.79 2.79 2.63
C GLU A 240 -17.86 3.23 1.51
N PHE A 241 -17.24 4.41 1.64
CA PHE A 241 -16.24 4.90 0.70
C PHE A 241 -15.03 3.98 0.64
N MET A 242 -14.41 3.68 1.78
CA MET A 242 -13.19 2.85 1.82
C MET A 242 -13.43 1.44 1.26
N LEU A 243 -14.54 0.82 1.63
CA LEU A 243 -14.89 -0.49 1.10
C LEU A 243 -15.11 -0.47 -0.42
N ALA A 244 -15.75 0.57 -0.94
CA ALA A 244 -15.92 0.73 -2.40
C ALA A 244 -14.56 0.89 -3.12
N GLN A 245 -13.59 1.60 -2.53
CA GLN A 245 -12.26 1.73 -3.12
C GLN A 245 -11.47 0.41 -3.07
N ILE A 246 -11.56 -0.33 -1.94
CA ILE A 246 -10.94 -1.66 -1.82
C ILE A 246 -11.55 -2.63 -2.85
N ASP A 247 -12.86 -2.62 -3.01
CA ASP A 247 -13.56 -3.49 -3.96
C ASP A 247 -13.11 -3.22 -5.41
N LYS A 248 -12.98 -1.94 -5.79
CA LYS A 248 -12.48 -1.52 -7.11
C LYS A 248 -11.04 -1.95 -7.38
N ILE A 249 -10.11 -1.73 -6.43
CA ILE A 249 -8.71 -2.12 -6.65
C ILE A 249 -8.56 -3.63 -6.82
N LEU A 250 -9.40 -4.42 -6.15
CA LEU A 250 -9.40 -5.86 -6.30
C LEU A 250 -9.95 -6.32 -7.66
N ASP A 251 -10.92 -5.59 -8.24
CA ASP A 251 -11.34 -5.82 -9.63
C ASP A 251 -10.18 -5.57 -10.60
N ASP A 252 -9.50 -4.42 -10.48
CA ASP A 252 -8.36 -4.06 -11.32
C ASP A 252 -7.25 -5.14 -11.24
N ILE A 253 -6.94 -5.62 -10.03
CA ILE A 253 -5.95 -6.68 -9.82
C ILE A 253 -6.42 -8.01 -10.42
N SER A 254 -7.69 -8.36 -10.27
CA SER A 254 -8.27 -9.59 -10.80
C SER A 254 -8.21 -9.63 -12.34
N VAL A 255 -8.51 -8.51 -13.00
CA VAL A 255 -8.37 -8.36 -14.46
C VAL A 255 -6.92 -8.55 -14.88
N GLN A 256 -5.97 -7.88 -14.21
CA GLN A 256 -4.53 -8.01 -14.53
C GLN A 256 -4.01 -9.45 -14.35
N ILE A 257 -4.52 -10.18 -13.35
CA ILE A 257 -4.16 -11.58 -13.13
C ILE A 257 -4.74 -12.47 -14.22
N SER A 258 -6.00 -12.26 -14.61
CA SER A 258 -6.69 -13.03 -15.67
C SER A 258 -6.04 -12.79 -17.02
N GLU A 259 -5.81 -11.55 -17.40
CA GLU A 259 -5.15 -11.20 -18.67
C GLU A 259 -3.73 -11.77 -18.79
N LYS A 260 -2.96 -11.79 -17.68
CA LYS A 260 -1.63 -12.41 -17.68
C LYS A 260 -1.65 -13.93 -17.76
N ASN A 261 -2.68 -14.58 -17.22
CA ASN A 261 -2.79 -16.03 -17.25
C ASN A 261 -3.38 -16.57 -18.58
N GLU A 262 -4.25 -15.83 -19.26
CA GLU A 262 -4.87 -16.28 -20.51
C GLU A 262 -3.98 -16.17 -21.75
N TYR A 263 -2.92 -15.35 -21.73
CA TYR A 263 -2.12 -15.00 -22.91
C TYR A 263 -0.63 -15.33 -22.83
N LEU A 264 -0.15 -15.90 -21.73
CA LEU A 264 1.27 -16.29 -21.68
C LEU A 264 1.46 -17.66 -22.34
N PRO A 265 2.22 -17.74 -23.44
CA PRO A 265 2.61 -19.02 -24.01
C PRO A 265 3.28 -19.90 -22.95
N GLU A 266 3.00 -21.19 -22.91
CA GLU A 266 3.55 -22.15 -21.93
C GLU A 266 5.09 -22.05 -21.82
N ALA A 267 5.77 -21.81 -22.94
CA ALA A 267 7.21 -21.59 -22.98
C ALA A 267 7.65 -20.36 -22.19
N VAL A 268 6.89 -19.26 -22.25
CA VAL A 268 7.15 -18.02 -21.50
C VAL A 268 6.93 -18.25 -20.02
N GLN A 269 5.87 -18.96 -19.63
CA GLN A 269 5.61 -19.31 -18.24
C GLN A 269 6.77 -20.13 -17.65
N LYS A 270 7.20 -21.19 -18.34
CA LYS A 270 8.34 -22.02 -17.93
C LYS A 270 9.63 -21.21 -17.77
N LEU A 271 9.89 -20.25 -18.67
CA LEU A 271 11.05 -19.37 -18.54
C LEU A 271 10.98 -18.52 -17.28
N LEU A 272 9.82 -17.90 -17.02
CA LEU A 272 9.63 -17.05 -15.84
C LEU A 272 9.72 -17.84 -14.53
N GLU A 273 9.25 -19.09 -14.51
CA GLU A 273 9.38 -20.00 -13.35
C GLU A 273 10.84 -20.40 -13.08
N ALA A 274 11.64 -20.56 -14.15
CA ALA A 274 13.06 -20.89 -14.03
C ALA A 274 13.94 -19.71 -13.60
N MET A 275 13.42 -18.46 -13.66
CA MET A 275 14.13 -17.23 -13.30
C MET A 275 13.71 -16.71 -11.93
N GLU A 276 14.70 -16.42 -11.09
CA GLU A 276 14.52 -15.64 -9.89
C GLU A 276 14.54 -14.14 -10.21
N TYR A 277 13.80 -13.32 -9.44
CA TYR A 277 13.81 -11.88 -9.63
C TYR A 277 15.17 -11.27 -9.25
N ASP A 278 15.56 -10.20 -9.95
CA ASP A 278 16.80 -9.45 -9.75
C ASP A 278 18.09 -10.27 -9.93
N VAL A 279 18.00 -11.54 -10.37
CA VAL A 279 19.14 -12.38 -10.68
C VAL A 279 19.42 -12.34 -12.18
N PRO A 280 20.62 -11.90 -12.62
CA PRO A 280 20.98 -11.83 -14.03
C PRO A 280 21.43 -13.19 -14.56
N TYR A 281 20.71 -13.77 -15.49
CA TYR A 281 20.99 -15.06 -16.13
C TYR A 281 21.58 -14.89 -17.54
N THR A 282 22.53 -15.75 -17.88
CA THR A 282 22.94 -15.93 -19.29
C THR A 282 21.92 -16.80 -20.04
N SER A 283 21.84 -16.65 -21.38
CA SER A 283 21.01 -17.55 -22.20
C SER A 283 21.35 -19.03 -21.96
N LYS A 284 22.65 -19.34 -21.75
CA LYS A 284 23.12 -20.71 -21.50
C LYS A 284 22.56 -21.25 -20.18
N ALA A 285 22.66 -20.48 -19.10
CA ALA A 285 22.15 -20.88 -17.80
C ALA A 285 20.63 -21.10 -17.80
N LEU A 286 19.86 -20.25 -18.53
CA LEU A 286 18.43 -20.43 -18.67
C LEU A 286 18.07 -21.67 -19.48
N MET A 287 18.80 -21.95 -20.56
CA MET A 287 18.61 -23.18 -21.33
C MET A 287 18.90 -24.43 -20.52
N GLU A 288 19.95 -24.43 -19.71
CA GLU A 288 20.30 -25.53 -18.80
C GLU A 288 19.18 -25.76 -17.76
N LYS A 289 18.68 -24.70 -17.12
CA LYS A 289 17.56 -24.79 -16.16
C LYS A 289 16.28 -25.35 -16.80
N LEU A 290 16.04 -25.06 -18.09
CA LEU A 290 14.88 -25.50 -18.85
C LEU A 290 15.06 -26.85 -19.56
N GLY A 291 16.26 -27.46 -19.49
CA GLY A 291 16.57 -28.71 -20.19
C GLY A 291 16.56 -28.57 -21.72
N LEU A 292 16.89 -27.38 -22.26
CA LEU A 292 16.83 -27.07 -23.69
C LEU A 292 18.21 -27.18 -24.33
N SER A 293 18.30 -27.88 -25.46
CA SER A 293 19.52 -28.01 -26.26
C SER A 293 19.55 -27.04 -27.48
N SER A 294 18.39 -26.62 -28.02
CA SER A 294 18.30 -25.75 -29.20
C SER A 294 18.32 -24.27 -28.81
N LYS A 295 19.42 -23.59 -29.14
CA LYS A 295 19.57 -22.15 -28.92
C LYS A 295 18.58 -21.31 -29.72
N GLU A 296 18.28 -21.74 -30.95
CA GLU A 296 17.31 -21.07 -31.83
C GLU A 296 15.89 -21.24 -31.31
N GLY A 297 15.52 -22.46 -30.93
CA GLY A 297 14.23 -22.77 -30.29
C GLY A 297 14.02 -21.99 -28.99
N PHE A 298 15.04 -21.88 -28.14
CA PHE A 298 15.00 -21.08 -26.93
C PHE A 298 14.76 -19.59 -27.23
N ARG A 299 15.53 -19.01 -28.19
CA ARG A 299 15.36 -17.60 -28.56
C ARG A 299 13.97 -17.32 -29.11
N ARG A 300 13.48 -18.13 -30.03
CA ARG A 300 12.19 -17.93 -30.73
C ARG A 300 10.98 -18.10 -29.79
N ASN A 301 10.98 -19.15 -28.97
CA ASN A 301 9.78 -19.55 -28.24
C ASN A 301 9.76 -19.03 -26.77
N TYR A 302 10.91 -18.75 -26.18
CA TYR A 302 11.04 -18.34 -24.78
C TYR A 302 11.51 -16.89 -24.64
N LEU A 303 12.68 -16.57 -25.19
CA LEU A 303 13.37 -15.32 -24.92
C LEU A 303 12.73 -14.11 -25.61
N HIS A 304 12.53 -14.19 -26.93
CA HIS A 304 11.97 -13.07 -27.69
C HIS A 304 10.53 -12.73 -27.29
N PRO A 305 9.61 -13.70 -27.11
CA PRO A 305 8.29 -13.41 -26.59
C PRO A 305 8.32 -12.74 -25.22
N SER A 306 9.17 -13.22 -24.31
CA SER A 306 9.28 -12.65 -22.96
C SER A 306 9.83 -11.21 -22.96
N LEU A 307 10.79 -10.91 -23.83
CA LEU A 307 11.28 -9.55 -24.06
C LEU A 307 10.21 -8.64 -24.67
N LYS A 308 9.48 -9.12 -25.67
CA LYS A 308 8.40 -8.37 -26.34
C LYS A 308 7.26 -8.03 -25.39
N MET A 309 6.99 -8.91 -24.43
CA MET A 309 5.98 -8.71 -23.39
C MET A 309 6.49 -7.92 -22.16
N ASN A 310 7.74 -7.42 -22.21
CA ASN A 310 8.42 -6.74 -21.10
C ASN A 310 8.44 -7.53 -19.78
N LEU A 311 8.45 -8.87 -19.86
CA LEU A 311 8.49 -9.77 -18.71
C LEU A 311 9.91 -10.06 -18.24
N ILE A 312 10.88 -9.82 -19.12
CA ILE A 312 12.32 -9.87 -18.83
C ILE A 312 13.01 -8.69 -19.52
N GLN A 313 14.15 -8.27 -18.98
CA GLN A 313 14.94 -7.17 -19.51
C GLN A 313 16.37 -7.62 -19.82
N MET A 314 16.98 -6.95 -20.79
CA MET A 314 18.40 -7.10 -21.12
C MET A 314 19.23 -6.21 -20.19
N THR A 315 20.34 -6.73 -19.65
CA THR A 315 21.26 -5.92 -18.84
C THR A 315 22.12 -4.96 -19.68
N ILE A 316 22.25 -5.23 -20.98
CA ILE A 316 22.98 -4.39 -21.94
C ILE A 316 22.10 -4.24 -23.21
N PRO A 317 21.03 -3.43 -23.15
CA PRO A 317 20.06 -3.33 -24.26
C PRO A 317 20.68 -2.75 -25.54
N ASP A 318 21.64 -1.83 -25.43
CA ASP A 318 22.35 -1.21 -26.55
C ASP A 318 23.27 -2.18 -27.31
N LYS A 319 23.61 -3.34 -26.71
CA LYS A 319 24.44 -4.38 -27.32
C LYS A 319 23.83 -5.75 -27.12
N PRO A 320 22.69 -6.07 -27.76
CA PRO A 320 21.93 -7.31 -27.51
C PRO A 320 22.72 -8.60 -27.79
N ASN A 321 23.74 -8.53 -28.68
CA ASN A 321 24.60 -9.68 -29.02
C ASN A 321 25.91 -9.74 -28.18
N SER A 322 26.05 -8.92 -27.14
CA SER A 322 27.23 -8.93 -26.27
C SER A 322 27.41 -10.30 -25.62
N ARG A 323 28.67 -10.75 -25.49
CA ARG A 323 29.03 -11.98 -24.74
C ARG A 323 28.64 -11.86 -23.26
N ASN A 324 28.57 -10.62 -22.75
CA ASN A 324 28.23 -10.31 -21.36
C ASN A 324 26.73 -10.04 -21.19
N GLN A 325 25.91 -10.18 -22.25
CA GLN A 325 24.48 -10.01 -22.17
C GLN A 325 23.87 -10.98 -21.16
N ARG A 326 23.06 -10.47 -20.25
CA ARG A 326 22.26 -11.23 -19.29
C ARG A 326 20.82 -10.76 -19.35
N TYR A 327 19.95 -11.56 -18.79
CA TYR A 327 18.51 -11.32 -18.76
C TYR A 327 18.05 -11.37 -17.32
N VAL A 328 17.26 -10.40 -16.93
CA VAL A 328 16.69 -10.26 -15.60
C VAL A 328 15.18 -10.31 -15.72
N LYS A 329 14.53 -11.01 -14.84
CA LYS A 329 13.06 -11.04 -14.76
C LYS A 329 12.56 -9.66 -14.34
N SER A 330 11.62 -9.07 -15.09
CA SER A 330 11.07 -7.72 -14.87
C SER A 330 9.94 -7.73 -13.88
#